data_2c25953637c4a08ab2f78949e44232f9
#
_entry.id   2c25953637c4a08ab2f78949e44232f9
#
_cell.length_a   1.000
_cell.length_b   1.000
_cell.length_c   1.000
_cell.angle_alpha   90.00
_cell.angle_beta   90.00
_cell.angle_gamma   90.00
#
_symmetry.space_group_name_H-M   'P 1'
#
loop_
_entity.id
_entity.type
_entity.pdbx_description
1 polymer ?
#
loop_
_entity_poly.entity_id
_entity_poly.type
_entity_poly.pdbx_seq_one_letter_code
_entity_poly.pdbx_strand_id
1 'polypeptide(L)'
;MFLNLNNEQQHALDAAKQAFGPMLEGLVKYSIPITLVTFILGLIIALFTALMRISTSKLLRGIARVYVSIIRGTPMIVQLFIIFYGIPELGRLVTNNADNQWTLAPVIAAVIGLSLNVGAYASEIIRGGILSIPKGQTEAAYSICLLYTSPSPRDR
;
A
#
# COMPACT_ATOMS: atom_id res chain seq x y z
N MET A 1 24.24 7.54 43.85
CA MET A 1 23.58 8.85 43.59
C MET A 1 22.24 8.54 42.94
N PHE A 2 21.23 8.22 43.77
CA PHE A 2 19.89 7.88 43.25
C PHE A 2 19.13 9.19 43.03
N LEU A 3 18.75 9.40 41.79
CA LEU A 3 17.90 10.51 41.36
C LEU A 3 16.61 10.51 42.21
N ASN A 4 16.47 11.54 43.05
CA ASN A 4 15.24 11.84 43.76
C ASN A 4 14.27 12.37 42.70
N LEU A 5 13.58 11.44 42.02
CA LEU A 5 12.58 11.79 41.00
C LEU A 5 11.43 12.49 41.70
N ASN A 6 11.06 13.67 41.22
CA ASN A 6 9.89 14.40 41.71
C ASN A 6 8.64 13.48 41.52
N ASN A 7 7.62 13.64 42.35
CA ASN A 7 6.40 12.83 42.31
C ASN A 7 5.80 12.75 40.91
N GLU A 8 5.87 13.82 40.12
CA GLU A 8 5.42 13.82 38.73
C GLU A 8 6.22 12.87 37.81
N GLN A 9 7.53 12.76 38.01
CA GLN A 9 8.39 11.86 37.27
C GLN A 9 8.16 10.41 37.65
N GLN A 10 7.86 10.12 38.90
CA GLN A 10 7.47 8.78 39.34
C GLN A 10 6.14 8.36 38.76
N HIS A 11 5.13 9.25 38.78
CA HIS A 11 3.84 9.00 38.14
C HIS A 11 3.97 8.75 36.62
N ALA A 12 4.82 9.50 35.93
CA ALA A 12 5.10 9.31 34.51
C ALA A 12 5.78 7.96 34.22
N LEU A 13 6.73 7.54 35.05
CA LEU A 13 7.41 6.25 34.94
C LEU A 13 6.46 5.07 35.20
N ASP A 14 5.60 5.19 36.20
CA ASP A 14 4.63 4.14 36.54
C ASP A 14 3.56 4.03 35.45
N ALA A 15 3.09 5.15 34.91
CA ALA A 15 2.18 5.19 33.77
C ALA A 15 2.83 4.55 32.53
N ALA A 16 4.10 4.85 32.25
CA ALA A 16 4.83 4.26 31.14
C ALA A 16 4.99 2.72 31.29
N LYS A 17 5.32 2.25 32.50
CA LYS A 17 5.43 0.81 32.78
C LYS A 17 4.07 0.11 32.63
N GLN A 18 2.98 0.73 33.13
CA GLN A 18 1.64 0.16 32.98
C GLN A 18 1.14 0.13 31.54
N ALA A 19 1.52 1.14 30.73
CA ALA A 19 1.14 1.21 29.31
C ALA A 19 1.95 0.23 28.43
N PHE A 20 3.17 -0.14 28.84
CA PHE A 20 4.07 -0.94 28.01
C PHE A 20 3.51 -2.32 27.63
N GLY A 21 2.89 -3.01 28.58
CA GLY A 21 2.26 -4.32 28.36
C GLY A 21 1.14 -4.28 27.31
N PRO A 22 0.09 -3.45 27.51
CA PRO A 22 -0.98 -3.29 26.51
C PRO A 22 -0.50 -2.79 25.15
N MET A 23 0.54 -1.94 25.11
CA MET A 23 1.13 -1.48 23.84
C MET A 23 1.80 -2.62 23.07
N LEU A 24 2.57 -3.48 23.74
CA LEU A 24 3.17 -4.66 23.12
C LEU A 24 2.12 -5.65 22.62
N GLU A 25 1.10 -5.89 23.42
CA GLU A 25 -0.02 -6.75 23.02
C GLU A 25 -0.72 -6.18 21.77
N GLY A 26 -1.01 -4.89 21.76
CA GLY A 26 -1.59 -4.21 20.61
C GLY A 26 -0.70 -4.26 19.36
N LEU A 27 0.61 -4.13 19.52
CA LEU A 27 1.58 -4.25 18.44
C LEU A 27 1.52 -5.64 17.80
N VAL A 28 1.61 -6.69 18.61
CA VAL A 28 1.64 -8.07 18.11
C VAL A 28 0.29 -8.49 17.54
N LYS A 29 -0.81 -8.15 18.24
CA LYS A 29 -2.15 -8.63 17.90
C LYS A 29 -2.79 -7.88 16.73
N TYR A 30 -2.49 -6.60 16.57
CA TYR A 30 -3.13 -5.76 15.55
C TYR A 30 -2.12 -5.19 14.54
N SER A 31 -1.04 -4.52 14.99
CA SER A 31 -0.17 -3.79 14.08
C SER A 31 0.60 -4.72 13.14
N ILE A 32 1.19 -5.79 13.64
CA ILE A 32 1.95 -6.74 12.82
C ILE A 32 1.05 -7.42 11.76
N PRO A 33 -0.09 -8.05 12.13
CA PRO A 33 -0.96 -8.70 11.15
C PRO A 33 -1.50 -7.73 10.10
N ILE A 34 -1.98 -6.53 10.50
CA ILE A 34 -2.46 -5.52 9.57
C ILE A 34 -1.35 -5.12 8.60
N THR A 35 -0.14 -4.86 9.10
CA THR A 35 1.00 -4.47 8.26
C THR A 35 1.34 -5.54 7.24
N LEU A 36 1.42 -6.81 7.64
CA LEU A 36 1.72 -7.91 6.72
C LEU A 36 0.65 -8.07 5.64
N VAL A 37 -0.62 -8.06 6.02
CA VAL A 37 -1.73 -8.19 5.07
C VAL A 37 -1.75 -7.01 4.10
N THR A 38 -1.64 -5.78 4.61
CA THR A 38 -1.65 -4.58 3.78
C THR A 38 -0.45 -4.51 2.85
N PHE A 39 0.72 -4.96 3.30
CA PHE A 39 1.93 -4.99 2.49
C PHE A 39 1.80 -5.97 1.32
N ILE A 40 1.34 -7.19 1.58
CA ILE A 40 1.14 -8.21 0.54
C ILE A 40 0.11 -7.74 -0.49
N LEU A 41 -1.07 -7.28 -0.04
CA LEU A 41 -2.11 -6.77 -0.92
C LEU A 41 -1.64 -5.52 -1.69
N GLY A 42 -0.92 -4.62 -1.01
CA GLY A 42 -0.34 -3.44 -1.62
C GLY A 42 0.67 -3.76 -2.71
N LEU A 43 1.55 -4.77 -2.51
CA LEU A 43 2.49 -5.22 -3.54
C LEU A 43 1.78 -5.81 -4.75
N ILE A 44 0.71 -6.58 -4.55
CA ILE A 44 -0.10 -7.11 -5.65
C ILE A 44 -0.70 -5.97 -6.47
N ILE A 45 -1.34 -5.00 -5.80
CA ILE A 45 -1.90 -3.80 -6.45
C ILE A 45 -0.80 -3.02 -7.17
N ALA A 46 0.38 -2.86 -6.54
CA ALA A 46 1.51 -2.14 -7.11
C ALA A 46 1.99 -2.77 -8.41
N LEU A 47 2.12 -4.10 -8.45
CA LEU A 47 2.56 -4.83 -9.63
C LEU A 47 1.58 -4.63 -10.79
N PHE A 48 0.28 -4.87 -10.54
CA PHE A 48 -0.75 -4.64 -11.56
C PHE A 48 -0.77 -3.20 -12.06
N THR A 49 -0.71 -2.23 -11.16
CA THR A 49 -0.70 -0.81 -11.52
C THR A 49 0.55 -0.44 -12.33
N ALA A 50 1.73 -0.93 -11.95
CA ALA A 50 2.96 -0.70 -12.69
C ALA A 50 2.88 -1.28 -14.11
N LEU A 51 2.38 -2.50 -14.27
CA LEU A 51 2.17 -3.14 -15.57
C LEU A 51 1.16 -2.37 -16.43
N MET A 52 0.04 -1.93 -15.84
CA MET A 52 -0.93 -1.10 -16.55
C MET A 52 -0.29 0.21 -17.06
N ARG A 53 0.61 0.82 -16.29
CA ARG A 53 1.31 2.06 -16.67
C ARG A 53 2.33 1.89 -17.79
N ILE A 54 2.91 0.70 -17.94
CA ILE A 54 3.86 0.37 -19.01
C ILE A 54 3.12 -0.14 -20.26
N SER A 55 1.87 -0.56 -20.13
CA SER A 55 1.05 -1.09 -21.21
C SER A 55 0.97 -0.13 -22.41
N THR A 56 0.85 -0.69 -23.62
CA THR A 56 0.60 0.04 -24.87
C THR A 56 -0.79 0.66 -24.92
N SER A 57 -1.76 0.11 -24.19
CA SER A 57 -3.13 0.61 -24.13
C SER A 57 -3.20 1.98 -23.45
N LYS A 58 -3.71 2.97 -24.18
CA LYS A 58 -3.91 4.34 -23.65
C LYS A 58 -4.90 4.39 -22.49
N LEU A 59 -5.94 3.53 -22.53
CA LEU A 59 -6.97 3.46 -21.50
C LEU A 59 -6.40 2.95 -20.17
N LEU A 60 -5.72 1.78 -20.20
CA LEU A 60 -5.12 1.19 -18.99
C LEU A 60 -4.11 2.13 -18.35
N ARG A 61 -3.25 2.74 -19.17
CA ARG A 61 -2.27 3.73 -18.71
C ARG A 61 -2.94 4.96 -18.11
N GLY A 62 -4.07 5.41 -18.68
CA GLY A 62 -4.86 6.54 -18.17
C GLY A 62 -5.43 6.25 -16.80
N ILE A 63 -6.12 5.12 -16.63
CA ILE A 63 -6.73 4.69 -15.37
C ILE A 63 -5.67 4.58 -14.26
N ALA A 64 -4.57 3.88 -14.53
CA ALA A 64 -3.49 3.71 -13.56
C ALA A 64 -2.83 5.05 -13.17
N ARG A 65 -2.70 5.99 -14.12
CA ARG A 65 -2.17 7.33 -13.84
C ARG A 65 -3.10 8.12 -12.92
N VAL A 66 -4.40 8.11 -13.18
CA VAL A 66 -5.40 8.80 -12.36
C VAL A 66 -5.39 8.24 -10.94
N TYR A 67 -5.41 6.91 -10.79
CA TYR A 67 -5.31 6.24 -9.49
C TYR A 67 -4.09 6.71 -8.69
N VAL A 68 -2.89 6.59 -9.27
CA VAL A 68 -1.64 6.97 -8.61
C VAL A 68 -1.63 8.47 -8.28
N SER A 69 -2.15 9.32 -9.19
CA SER A 69 -2.20 10.76 -8.98
C SER A 69 -3.11 11.15 -7.80
N ILE A 70 -4.29 10.53 -7.70
CA ILE A 70 -5.22 10.79 -6.61
C ILE A 70 -4.64 10.33 -5.28
N ILE A 71 -4.16 9.08 -5.20
CA ILE A 71 -3.67 8.50 -3.95
C ILE A 71 -2.41 9.24 -3.44
N ARG A 72 -1.49 9.60 -4.33
CA ARG A 72 -0.28 10.34 -3.93
C ARG A 72 -0.49 11.83 -3.76
N GLY A 73 -1.55 12.38 -4.33
CA GLY A 73 -1.91 13.79 -4.21
C GLY A 73 -2.79 14.12 -3.00
N THR A 74 -3.28 13.11 -2.27
CA THR A 74 -4.14 13.33 -1.09
C THR A 74 -3.49 12.79 0.19
N PRO A 75 -3.69 13.45 1.35
CA PRO A 75 -3.20 12.95 2.63
C PRO A 75 -3.81 11.58 2.97
N MET A 76 -2.99 10.64 3.43
CA MET A 76 -3.44 9.27 3.75
C MET A 76 -4.57 9.26 4.79
N ILE A 77 -4.54 10.17 5.77
CA ILE A 77 -5.58 10.25 6.80
C ILE A 77 -6.95 10.57 6.18
N VAL A 78 -6.99 11.44 5.17
CA VAL A 78 -8.23 11.79 4.45
C VAL A 78 -8.77 10.59 3.69
N GLN A 79 -7.89 9.79 3.06
CA GLN A 79 -8.27 8.55 2.38
C GLN A 79 -8.91 7.55 3.34
N LEU A 80 -8.34 7.38 4.53
CA LEU A 80 -8.90 6.51 5.57
C LEU A 80 -10.28 6.98 6.03
N PHE A 81 -10.48 8.29 6.23
CA PHE A 81 -11.79 8.85 6.58
C PHE A 81 -12.83 8.64 5.47
N ILE A 82 -12.46 8.84 4.22
CA ILE A 82 -13.35 8.61 3.07
C ILE A 82 -13.75 7.13 3.00
N ILE A 83 -12.81 6.20 3.22
CA ILE A 83 -13.10 4.76 3.20
C ILE A 83 -13.98 4.38 4.39
N PHE A 84 -13.64 4.84 5.59
CA PHE A 84 -14.33 4.43 6.81
C PHE A 84 -15.74 5.00 6.94
N TYR A 85 -15.94 6.25 6.57
CA TYR A 85 -17.22 6.94 6.67
C TYR A 85 -17.95 7.05 5.32
N GLY A 86 -17.23 7.30 4.25
CA GLY A 86 -17.80 7.59 2.93
C GLY A 86 -18.38 6.34 2.26
N ILE A 87 -17.71 5.19 2.33
CA ILE A 87 -18.21 3.95 1.71
C ILE A 87 -19.55 3.51 2.35
N PRO A 88 -19.70 3.42 3.70
CA PRO A 88 -20.97 3.10 4.31
C PRO A 88 -22.08 4.09 3.96
N GLU A 89 -21.77 5.39 3.94
CA GLU A 89 -22.75 6.42 3.62
C GLU A 89 -23.22 6.33 2.16
N LEU A 90 -22.31 6.11 1.21
CA LEU A 90 -22.66 5.82 -0.19
C LEU A 90 -23.55 4.58 -0.31
N GLY A 91 -23.25 3.53 0.45
CA GLY A 91 -24.06 2.31 0.49
C GLY A 91 -25.51 2.60 0.94
N ARG A 92 -25.69 3.43 1.95
CA ARG A 92 -27.02 3.89 2.43
C ARG A 92 -27.77 4.66 1.34
N LEU A 93 -27.10 5.58 0.68
CA LEU A 93 -27.70 6.39 -0.38
C LEU A 93 -28.16 5.55 -1.58
N VAL A 94 -27.35 4.58 -1.97
CA VAL A 94 -27.64 3.72 -3.14
C VAL A 94 -28.76 2.73 -2.84
N THR A 95 -28.80 2.17 -1.63
CA THR A 95 -29.81 1.17 -1.27
C THR A 95 -31.15 1.79 -0.84
N ASN A 96 -31.21 3.11 -0.67
CA ASN A 96 -32.37 3.86 -0.22
C ASN A 96 -33.00 3.32 1.09
N ASN A 97 -32.23 2.60 1.90
CA ASN A 97 -32.60 2.01 3.17
C ASN A 97 -31.89 2.75 4.30
N ALA A 98 -32.61 3.67 4.96
CA ALA A 98 -32.10 4.42 6.11
C ALA A 98 -31.75 3.54 7.32
N ASP A 99 -32.39 2.37 7.42
CA ASP A 99 -32.19 1.43 8.55
C ASP A 99 -31.00 0.48 8.37
N ASN A 100 -30.41 0.42 7.19
CA ASN A 100 -29.29 -0.47 6.92
C ASN A 100 -27.98 0.21 7.38
N GLN A 101 -27.64 0.02 8.66
CA GLN A 101 -26.37 0.50 9.24
C GLN A 101 -25.20 -0.34 8.72
N TRP A 102 -24.82 -0.10 7.49
CA TRP A 102 -23.57 -0.64 6.96
C TRP A 102 -22.41 0.04 7.68
N THR A 103 -21.82 -0.65 8.65
CA THR A 103 -20.60 -0.18 9.32
C THR A 103 -19.41 -1.00 8.81
N LEU A 104 -18.43 -0.32 8.28
CA LEU A 104 -17.18 -0.98 7.92
C LEU A 104 -16.33 -1.15 9.20
N ALA A 105 -15.91 -2.38 9.48
CA ALA A 105 -15.01 -2.60 10.61
C ALA A 105 -13.72 -1.76 10.44
N PRO A 106 -13.25 -1.07 11.49
CA PRO A 106 -12.07 -0.19 11.40
C PRO A 106 -10.83 -0.87 10.81
N VAL A 107 -10.63 -2.15 11.16
CA VAL A 107 -9.51 -2.96 10.64
C VAL A 107 -9.63 -3.15 9.13
N ILE A 108 -10.83 -3.43 8.62
CA ILE A 108 -11.06 -3.62 7.17
C ILE A 108 -10.83 -2.31 6.42
N ALA A 109 -11.35 -1.19 6.94
CA ALA A 109 -11.11 0.13 6.36
C ALA A 109 -9.61 0.47 6.31
N ALA A 110 -8.87 0.17 7.40
CA ALA A 110 -7.43 0.36 7.47
C ALA A 110 -6.70 -0.52 6.43
N VAL A 111 -7.04 -1.80 6.33
CA VAL A 111 -6.44 -2.72 5.35
C VAL A 111 -6.66 -2.22 3.92
N ILE A 112 -7.87 -1.81 3.57
CA ILE A 112 -8.18 -1.28 2.23
C ILE A 112 -7.36 -0.01 1.96
N GLY A 113 -7.47 0.99 2.84
CA GLY A 113 -6.82 2.29 2.64
C GLY A 113 -5.29 2.18 2.57
N LEU A 114 -4.69 1.42 3.48
CA LEU A 114 -3.25 1.20 3.51
C LEU A 114 -2.76 0.41 2.29
N SER A 115 -3.49 -0.62 1.86
CA SER A 115 -3.13 -1.40 0.67
C SER A 115 -3.17 -0.57 -0.61
N LEU A 116 -4.19 0.28 -0.77
CA LEU A 116 -4.27 1.22 -1.89
C LEU A 116 -3.12 2.23 -1.85
N ASN A 117 -2.78 2.73 -0.67
CA ASN A 117 -1.68 3.68 -0.51
C ASN A 117 -0.33 3.04 -0.88
N VAL A 118 0.00 1.88 -0.27
CA VAL A 118 1.22 1.11 -0.60
C VAL A 118 1.26 0.78 -2.09
N GLY A 119 0.12 0.35 -2.67
CA GLY A 119 0.00 0.03 -4.08
C GLY A 119 0.38 1.18 -5.00
N ALA A 120 -0.08 2.40 -4.70
CA ALA A 120 0.23 3.57 -5.49
C ALA A 120 1.71 3.96 -5.43
N TYR A 121 2.30 3.99 -4.22
CA TYR A 121 3.71 4.34 -4.05
C TYR A 121 4.65 3.27 -4.62
N ALA A 122 4.43 2.00 -4.30
CA ALA A 122 5.28 0.90 -4.77
C ALA A 122 5.18 0.71 -6.29
N SER A 123 4.04 1.00 -6.92
CA SER A 123 3.89 0.94 -8.37
C SER A 123 4.85 1.86 -9.12
N GLU A 124 5.14 3.04 -8.59
CA GLU A 124 6.11 3.96 -9.18
C GLU A 124 7.53 3.44 -9.06
N ILE A 125 7.88 2.83 -7.92
CA ILE A 125 9.19 2.23 -7.70
C ILE A 125 9.40 1.08 -8.68
N ILE A 126 8.42 0.18 -8.81
CA ILE A 126 8.47 -0.95 -9.75
C ILE A 126 8.60 -0.45 -11.19
N ARG A 127 7.76 0.52 -11.58
CA ARG A 127 7.82 1.13 -12.92
C ARG A 127 9.17 1.78 -13.18
N GLY A 128 9.68 2.55 -12.22
CA GLY A 128 10.99 3.18 -12.30
C GLY A 128 12.11 2.15 -12.48
N GLY A 129 12.09 1.07 -11.68
CA GLY A 129 13.05 -0.02 -11.79
C GLY A 129 13.04 -0.70 -13.16
N ILE A 130 11.85 -0.99 -13.71
CA ILE A 130 11.72 -1.60 -15.04
C ILE A 130 12.28 -0.67 -16.14
N LEU A 131 11.98 0.62 -16.07
CA LEU A 131 12.40 1.60 -17.07
C LEU A 131 13.85 2.04 -16.93
N SER A 132 14.52 1.77 -15.83
CA SER A 132 15.93 2.10 -15.60
C SER A 132 16.91 1.17 -16.32
N ILE A 133 16.43 0.02 -16.81
CA ILE A 133 17.27 -0.95 -17.53
C ILE A 133 17.61 -0.39 -18.91
N PRO A 134 18.91 -0.14 -19.22
CA PRO A 134 19.32 0.37 -20.52
C PRO A 134 19.00 -0.66 -21.63
N LYS A 135 18.53 -0.17 -22.77
CA LYS A 135 18.22 -1.03 -23.94
C LYS A 135 19.40 -1.91 -24.36
N GLY A 136 20.63 -1.42 -24.23
CA GLY A 136 21.83 -2.17 -24.53
C GLY A 136 22.01 -3.45 -23.72
N GLN A 137 21.49 -3.52 -22.48
CA GLN A 137 21.52 -4.76 -21.71
C GLN A 137 20.57 -5.81 -22.28
N THR A 138 19.41 -5.38 -22.75
CA THR A 138 18.45 -6.26 -23.42
C THR A 138 19.01 -6.74 -24.76
N GLU A 139 19.64 -5.85 -25.55
CA GLU A 139 20.30 -6.19 -26.81
C GLU A 139 21.49 -7.13 -26.61
N ALA A 140 22.29 -6.92 -25.56
CA ALA A 140 23.38 -7.83 -25.19
C ALA A 140 22.83 -9.22 -24.79
N ALA A 141 21.73 -9.29 -24.02
CA ALA A 141 21.11 -10.57 -23.67
C ALA A 141 20.58 -11.32 -24.90
N TYR A 142 20.02 -10.62 -25.88
CA TYR A 142 19.65 -11.20 -27.16
C TYR A 142 20.87 -11.71 -27.96
N SER A 143 21.99 -10.96 -27.97
CA SER A 143 23.20 -11.30 -28.71
C SER A 143 23.88 -12.58 -28.24
N ILE A 144 23.79 -12.90 -26.95
CA ILE A 144 24.37 -14.13 -26.37
C ILE A 144 23.33 -15.25 -26.20
N CYS A 145 22.14 -15.12 -26.84
CA CYS A 145 21.06 -16.13 -26.83
C CYS A 145 20.59 -16.54 -25.42
N LEU A 146 20.76 -15.69 -24.43
CA LEU A 146 20.26 -15.95 -23.05
C LEU A 146 18.74 -15.98 -22.95
N LEU A 147 18.03 -15.37 -23.90
CA LEU A 147 16.59 -15.48 -24.05
C LEU A 147 16.28 -16.55 -25.09
N TYR A 148 15.77 -17.67 -24.65
CA TYR A 148 15.45 -18.89 -25.42
C TYR A 148 14.47 -18.70 -26.61
N THR A 149 14.04 -17.46 -26.86
CA THR A 149 13.04 -17.12 -27.88
C THR A 149 13.62 -16.39 -29.11
N SER A 150 14.93 -16.14 -29.16
CA SER A 150 15.55 -15.50 -30.34
C SER A 150 16.16 -16.57 -31.23
N PRO A 151 15.65 -16.80 -32.46
CA PRO A 151 16.36 -17.67 -33.42
C PRO A 151 17.72 -17.09 -33.72
N SER A 152 18.76 -17.92 -33.61
CA SER A 152 20.13 -17.56 -33.96
C SER A 152 20.18 -17.05 -35.39
N PRO A 153 20.95 -15.98 -35.71
CA PRO A 153 21.15 -15.54 -37.08
C PRO A 153 21.79 -16.62 -37.99
N ARG A 154 22.30 -17.71 -37.38
CA ARG A 154 22.87 -18.86 -38.10
C ARG A 154 21.84 -19.88 -38.61
N ASP A 155 20.57 -19.74 -38.15
CA ASP A 155 19.50 -20.66 -38.53
C ASP A 155 18.69 -20.14 -39.75
N ARG A 156 19.24 -19.17 -40.48
CA ARG A 156 18.70 -18.68 -41.76
C ARG A 156 19.57 -19.07 -42.92
#